data_39ac2b423b4f8a9fe7643b933916b094
#
_entry.id   39ac2b423b4f8a9fe7643b933916b094
#
_cell.length_a   1.000
_cell.length_b   1.000
_cell.length_c   1.000
_cell.angle_alpha   90.00
_cell.angle_beta   90.00
_cell.angle_gamma   90.00
#
_symmetry.space_group_name_H-M   'P 1'
#
loop_
_entity.id
_entity.type
_entity.pdbx_description
1 polymer ?
#
loop_
_entity_poly.entity_id
_entity_poly.type
_entity_poly.pdbx_seq_one_letter_code
_entity_poly.pdbx_strand_id
1 'polypeptide(L)'
;MKRKIGAHVSTAGGAEQAFARASVIGCNCVQIFSGSPRVWAKKPLAQHDLKEISSESHKYAVSPIYTHAIYLVNLVSDKPDLVKKSIQTLTYDLEFDALIGGGGVIVHLGSHQGRGWLAVRDGLVKLIVELLKSTPVKSRLLMENSAGQQGKVCSDLTEIRWLLDMVSGVWQAQNFEKKHGQIKQRLGWCFDTCHAFATGYYLGHKPPRLEGQSAMFEDRVVGSALQIITKLKLWSSLKMIHVNDSRDLFASGRDRHANLGEGKIDKRDLQYFLNYRQVKRIPLVLEVPGEGKKGPNKANVDRLKLWVGD
;
A
#
# COMPACT_ATOMS: atom_id res chain seq x y z
N MET A 1 10.16 1.86 -21.41
CA MET A 1 8.82 1.35 -20.98
C MET A 1 8.15 2.48 -20.24
N LYS A 2 6.94 2.87 -20.62
CA LYS A 2 6.19 3.95 -19.99
C LYS A 2 5.96 3.66 -18.51
N ARG A 3 6.07 4.67 -17.65
CA ARG A 3 5.89 4.52 -16.21
C ARG A 3 4.46 4.10 -15.88
N LYS A 4 4.27 3.26 -14.87
CA LYS A 4 2.94 2.87 -14.40
C LYS A 4 2.45 3.92 -13.42
N ILE A 5 1.42 4.66 -13.83
CA ILE A 5 0.78 5.72 -13.06
C ILE A 5 -0.71 5.42 -13.00
N GLY A 6 -1.22 5.29 -11.81
CA GLY A 6 -2.60 4.90 -11.53
C GLY A 6 -3.24 5.67 -10.39
N ALA A 7 -4.43 5.26 -10.08
CA ALA A 7 -5.23 5.81 -8.99
C ALA A 7 -6.08 4.70 -8.35
N HIS A 8 -6.47 4.92 -7.09
CA HIS A 8 -7.52 4.16 -6.45
C HIS A 8 -8.86 4.66 -6.99
N VAL A 9 -9.59 3.79 -7.69
CA VAL A 9 -10.87 4.14 -8.31
C VAL A 9 -12.02 3.29 -7.79
N SER A 10 -13.22 3.84 -7.89
CA SER A 10 -14.44 3.17 -7.46
C SER A 10 -14.78 1.96 -8.34
N THR A 11 -15.22 0.87 -7.72
CA THR A 11 -15.81 -0.31 -8.35
C THR A 11 -17.34 -0.32 -8.32
N ALA A 12 -17.97 0.81 -8.08
CA ALA A 12 -19.44 0.92 -8.12
C ALA A 12 -19.97 0.50 -9.49
N GLY A 13 -20.92 -0.43 -9.51
CA GLY A 13 -21.47 -1.03 -10.72
C GLY A 13 -20.73 -2.30 -11.20
N GLY A 14 -19.58 -2.64 -10.61
CA GLY A 14 -18.74 -3.81 -10.93
C GLY A 14 -17.27 -3.45 -11.02
N ALA A 15 -16.39 -4.43 -10.82
CA ALA A 15 -14.94 -4.21 -10.87
C ALA A 15 -14.47 -3.84 -12.29
N GLU A 16 -15.15 -4.33 -13.33
CA GLU A 16 -14.90 -4.02 -14.74
C GLU A 16 -15.05 -2.53 -15.06
N GLN A 17 -15.89 -1.80 -14.31
CA GLN A 17 -16.08 -0.36 -14.50
C GLN A 17 -14.85 0.48 -14.09
N ALA A 18 -13.95 -0.10 -13.31
CA ALA A 18 -12.76 0.61 -12.85
C ALA A 18 -11.80 0.98 -13.98
N PHE A 19 -11.73 0.18 -15.04
CA PHE A 19 -10.79 0.41 -16.16
C PHE A 19 -11.16 1.62 -16.99
N ALA A 20 -12.44 1.77 -17.32
CA ALA A 20 -12.95 2.95 -18.01
C ALA A 20 -12.69 4.22 -17.18
N ARG A 21 -13.01 4.18 -15.88
CA ARG A 21 -12.77 5.29 -14.94
C ARG A 21 -11.29 5.67 -14.87
N ALA A 22 -10.41 4.67 -14.73
CA ALA A 22 -8.96 4.88 -14.68
C ALA A 22 -8.44 5.49 -15.98
N SER A 23 -8.89 4.98 -17.14
CA SER A 23 -8.51 5.47 -18.47
C SER A 23 -8.94 6.93 -18.69
N VAL A 24 -10.17 7.29 -18.32
CA VAL A 24 -10.71 8.67 -18.46
C VAL A 24 -9.86 9.69 -17.71
N ILE A 25 -9.33 9.35 -16.53
CA ILE A 25 -8.45 10.23 -15.78
C ILE A 25 -6.97 10.10 -16.20
N GLY A 26 -6.66 9.26 -17.20
CA GLY A 26 -5.33 9.13 -17.79
C GLY A 26 -4.41 8.14 -17.10
N CYS A 27 -4.92 7.21 -16.30
CA CYS A 27 -4.16 6.14 -15.66
C CYS A 27 -3.85 4.99 -16.63
N ASN A 28 -2.73 4.28 -16.39
CA ASN A 28 -2.35 3.06 -17.09
C ASN A 28 -2.11 1.87 -16.15
N CYS A 29 -2.40 2.02 -14.86
CA CYS A 29 -2.60 0.98 -13.87
C CYS A 29 -3.70 1.43 -12.91
N VAL A 30 -4.18 0.54 -12.04
CA VAL A 30 -5.33 0.84 -11.18
C VAL A 30 -5.26 0.11 -9.86
N GLN A 31 -5.77 0.72 -8.81
CA GLN A 31 -6.06 0.09 -7.53
C GLN A 31 -7.58 0.14 -7.27
N ILE A 32 -8.11 -0.95 -6.73
CA ILE A 32 -9.53 -1.10 -6.46
C ILE A 32 -9.74 -1.77 -5.08
N PHE A 33 -10.94 -1.63 -4.54
CA PHE A 33 -11.44 -2.56 -3.53
C PHE A 33 -12.14 -3.74 -4.22
N SER A 34 -12.00 -4.95 -3.71
CA SER A 34 -12.74 -6.14 -4.16
C SER A 34 -14.23 -6.09 -3.82
N GLY A 35 -14.66 -5.08 -3.07
CA GLY A 35 -16.02 -4.84 -2.60
C GLY A 35 -16.10 -3.54 -1.82
N SER A 36 -17.18 -3.31 -1.04
CA SER A 36 -17.28 -2.12 -0.20
C SER A 36 -16.20 -2.10 0.90
N PRO A 37 -15.44 -0.99 1.05
CA PRO A 37 -14.34 -0.93 2.03
C PRO A 37 -14.79 -0.82 3.50
N ARG A 38 -16.10 -0.65 3.76
CA ARG A 38 -16.66 -0.38 5.08
C ARG A 38 -17.42 -1.56 5.68
N VAL A 39 -17.53 -2.68 4.96
CA VAL A 39 -18.27 -3.86 5.40
C VAL A 39 -17.46 -5.13 5.18
N TRP A 40 -17.68 -6.14 6.03
CA TRP A 40 -17.04 -7.45 5.91
C TRP A 40 -17.62 -8.32 4.79
N ALA A 41 -18.89 -8.07 4.43
CA ALA A 41 -19.56 -8.86 3.43
C ALA A 41 -18.91 -8.69 2.05
N LYS A 42 -18.65 -9.80 1.38
CA LYS A 42 -18.07 -9.87 0.04
C LYS A 42 -19.05 -10.57 -0.90
N LYS A 43 -19.08 -10.12 -2.15
CA LYS A 43 -19.75 -10.83 -3.24
C LYS A 43 -19.03 -12.17 -3.47
N PRO A 44 -19.74 -13.32 -3.64
CA PRO A 44 -19.09 -14.58 -3.99
C PRO A 44 -18.18 -14.44 -5.21
N LEU A 45 -16.98 -15.07 -5.17
CA LEU A 45 -16.00 -14.97 -6.26
C LEU A 45 -16.58 -15.40 -7.61
N ALA A 46 -17.38 -16.45 -7.63
CA ALA A 46 -18.03 -16.95 -8.85
C ALA A 46 -19.04 -15.97 -9.50
N GLN A 47 -19.45 -14.92 -8.78
CA GLN A 47 -20.37 -13.91 -9.30
C GLN A 47 -19.65 -12.70 -9.95
N HIS A 48 -18.32 -12.65 -9.89
CA HIS A 48 -17.55 -11.65 -10.64
C HIS A 48 -17.43 -12.07 -12.10
N ASP A 49 -17.64 -11.15 -13.01
CA ASP A 49 -17.39 -11.40 -14.43
C ASP A 49 -15.90 -11.24 -14.74
N LEU A 50 -15.16 -12.34 -14.52
CA LEU A 50 -13.70 -12.35 -14.72
C LEU A 50 -13.31 -12.16 -16.18
N LYS A 51 -14.17 -12.55 -17.13
CA LYS A 51 -13.93 -12.36 -18.57
C LYS A 51 -14.06 -10.88 -18.92
N GLU A 52 -15.09 -10.21 -18.42
CA GLU A 52 -15.30 -8.78 -18.65
C GLU A 52 -14.19 -7.96 -17.97
N ILE A 53 -13.81 -8.27 -16.73
CA ILE A 53 -12.66 -7.62 -16.05
C ILE A 53 -11.41 -7.72 -16.92
N SER A 54 -11.07 -8.90 -17.43
CA SER A 54 -9.92 -9.09 -18.31
C SER A 54 -10.06 -8.33 -19.62
N SER A 55 -11.22 -8.38 -20.27
CA SER A 55 -11.52 -7.69 -21.51
C SER A 55 -11.36 -6.17 -21.39
N GLU A 56 -11.97 -5.57 -20.37
CA GLU A 56 -11.90 -4.13 -20.12
C GLU A 56 -10.47 -3.67 -19.74
N SER A 57 -9.73 -4.48 -18.97
CA SER A 57 -8.31 -4.21 -18.71
C SER A 57 -7.48 -4.10 -20.00
N HIS A 58 -7.67 -5.03 -20.93
CA HIS A 58 -6.99 -5.01 -22.23
C HIS A 58 -7.46 -3.86 -23.10
N LYS A 59 -8.77 -3.66 -23.25
CA LYS A 59 -9.39 -2.59 -24.04
C LYS A 59 -8.87 -1.21 -23.66
N TYR A 60 -8.76 -0.91 -22.38
CA TYR A 60 -8.25 0.37 -21.89
C TYR A 60 -6.75 0.41 -21.65
N ALA A 61 -6.04 -0.69 -21.88
CA ALA A 61 -4.59 -0.84 -21.62
C ALA A 61 -4.20 -0.45 -20.16
N VAL A 62 -5.05 -0.76 -19.19
CA VAL A 62 -4.88 -0.45 -17.77
C VAL A 62 -4.41 -1.70 -17.04
N SER A 63 -3.11 -1.79 -16.75
CA SER A 63 -2.45 -2.92 -16.07
C SER A 63 -1.12 -2.47 -15.49
N PRO A 64 -0.68 -2.97 -14.32
CA PRO A 64 -1.35 -3.96 -13.45
C PRO A 64 -2.57 -3.41 -12.71
N ILE A 65 -3.38 -4.36 -12.19
CA ILE A 65 -4.48 -4.11 -11.28
C ILE A 65 -3.98 -4.46 -9.88
N TYR A 66 -4.30 -3.66 -8.89
CA TYR A 66 -4.03 -3.93 -7.48
C TYR A 66 -5.33 -3.96 -6.69
N THR A 67 -5.39 -4.80 -5.69
CA THR A 67 -6.51 -4.86 -4.76
C THR A 67 -6.08 -4.26 -3.43
N HIS A 68 -6.82 -3.29 -2.88
CA HIS A 68 -6.62 -2.83 -1.50
C HIS A 68 -7.56 -3.56 -0.56
N ALA A 69 -7.05 -4.07 0.56
CA ALA A 69 -7.88 -4.67 1.59
C ALA A 69 -8.73 -3.60 2.30
N ILE A 70 -9.86 -4.02 2.84
CA ILE A 70 -10.76 -3.10 3.56
C ILE A 70 -10.12 -2.55 4.84
N TYR A 71 -10.51 -1.36 5.26
CA TYR A 71 -9.96 -0.66 6.44
C TYR A 71 -10.21 -1.37 7.78
N LEU A 72 -11.12 -2.35 7.80
CA LEU A 72 -11.49 -3.09 9.01
C LEU A 72 -10.47 -4.17 9.42
N VAL A 73 -9.54 -4.52 8.53
CA VAL A 73 -8.53 -5.56 8.76
C VAL A 73 -7.62 -5.16 9.93
N ASN A 74 -7.47 -6.09 10.89
CA ASN A 74 -6.49 -5.97 11.98
C ASN A 74 -6.00 -7.36 12.39
N LEU A 75 -4.84 -7.77 11.84
CA LEU A 75 -4.21 -9.05 12.13
C LEU A 75 -3.54 -9.11 13.51
N VAL A 76 -3.35 -7.97 14.14
CA VAL A 76 -2.72 -7.85 15.46
C VAL A 76 -3.71 -7.40 16.54
N SER A 77 -5.02 -7.60 16.32
CA SER A 77 -6.02 -7.34 17.35
C SER A 77 -5.91 -8.31 18.52
N ASP A 78 -6.31 -7.87 19.71
CA ASP A 78 -6.52 -8.70 20.89
C ASP A 78 -7.85 -9.50 20.85
N LYS A 79 -8.71 -9.20 19.85
CA LYS A 79 -10.00 -9.86 19.65
C LYS A 79 -9.88 -10.98 18.62
N PRO A 80 -9.94 -12.28 19.01
CA PRO A 80 -9.76 -13.40 18.09
C PRO A 80 -10.75 -13.39 16.91
N ASP A 81 -11.99 -12.98 17.14
CA ASP A 81 -13.00 -12.89 16.07
C ASP A 81 -12.64 -11.84 15.01
N LEU A 82 -12.04 -10.72 15.43
CA LEU A 82 -11.59 -9.70 14.49
C LEU A 82 -10.40 -10.20 13.66
N VAL A 83 -9.46 -10.90 14.27
CA VAL A 83 -8.34 -11.55 13.56
C VAL A 83 -8.87 -12.58 12.56
N LYS A 84 -9.82 -13.44 12.99
CA LYS A 84 -10.46 -14.43 12.10
C LYS A 84 -11.15 -13.78 10.89
N LYS A 85 -11.96 -12.74 11.10
CA LYS A 85 -12.59 -11.97 10.02
C LYS A 85 -11.57 -11.32 9.10
N SER A 86 -10.47 -10.80 9.66
CA SER A 86 -9.38 -10.21 8.90
C SER A 86 -8.71 -11.21 7.99
N ILE A 87 -8.42 -12.42 8.48
CA ILE A 87 -7.85 -13.52 7.68
C ILE A 87 -8.82 -13.93 6.57
N GLN A 88 -10.10 -14.15 6.87
CA GLN A 88 -11.10 -14.52 5.88
C GLN A 88 -11.20 -13.48 4.75
N THR A 89 -11.16 -12.20 5.11
CA THR A 89 -11.18 -11.10 4.14
C THR A 89 -9.94 -11.07 3.28
N LEU A 90 -8.75 -11.22 3.87
CA LEU A 90 -7.50 -11.24 3.12
C LEU A 90 -7.38 -12.50 2.24
N THR A 91 -7.87 -13.63 2.69
CA THR A 91 -7.95 -14.85 1.86
C THR A 91 -8.79 -14.57 0.62
N TYR A 92 -9.98 -14.02 0.80
CA TYR A 92 -10.85 -13.62 -0.31
C TYR A 92 -10.16 -12.62 -1.25
N ASP A 93 -9.53 -11.57 -0.72
CA ASP A 93 -8.89 -10.55 -1.54
C ASP A 93 -7.70 -11.12 -2.35
N LEU A 94 -6.93 -12.05 -1.77
CA LEU A 94 -5.82 -12.74 -2.44
C LEU A 94 -6.32 -13.74 -3.51
N GLU A 95 -7.43 -14.41 -3.27
CA GLU A 95 -8.09 -15.25 -4.27
C GLU A 95 -8.66 -14.43 -5.42
N PHE A 96 -9.34 -13.33 -5.11
CA PHE A 96 -9.85 -12.38 -6.10
C PHE A 96 -8.71 -11.80 -6.96
N ASP A 97 -7.63 -11.31 -6.33
CA ASP A 97 -6.44 -10.79 -7.01
C ASP A 97 -5.83 -11.82 -7.96
N ALA A 98 -5.73 -13.09 -7.54
CA ALA A 98 -5.21 -14.18 -8.38
C ALA A 98 -6.12 -14.45 -9.59
N LEU A 99 -7.44 -14.38 -9.41
CA LEU A 99 -8.43 -14.62 -10.46
C LEU A 99 -8.43 -13.52 -11.53
N ILE A 100 -8.23 -12.27 -11.15
CA ILE A 100 -8.18 -11.13 -12.08
C ILE A 100 -6.78 -10.89 -12.67
N GLY A 101 -5.79 -11.72 -12.34
CA GLY A 101 -4.39 -11.51 -12.76
C GLY A 101 -3.77 -10.27 -12.13
N GLY A 102 -4.11 -9.98 -10.88
CA GLY A 102 -3.69 -8.80 -10.15
C GLY A 102 -2.19 -8.74 -9.83
N GLY A 103 -1.73 -7.56 -9.46
CA GLY A 103 -0.35 -7.27 -9.08
C GLY A 103 -0.06 -7.49 -7.60
N GLY A 104 -1.11 -7.66 -6.79
CA GLY A 104 -1.04 -7.92 -5.36
C GLY A 104 -2.12 -7.21 -4.55
N VAL A 105 -2.28 -7.68 -3.32
CA VAL A 105 -3.22 -7.14 -2.32
C VAL A 105 -2.47 -6.27 -1.33
N ILE A 106 -2.79 -4.99 -1.28
CA ILE A 106 -2.23 -4.02 -0.33
C ILE A 106 -3.03 -4.08 0.96
N VAL A 107 -2.35 -4.04 2.10
CA VAL A 107 -2.99 -4.12 3.40
C VAL A 107 -2.24 -3.35 4.49
N HIS A 108 -2.98 -2.59 5.30
CA HIS A 108 -2.55 -2.21 6.64
C HIS A 108 -2.72 -3.39 7.58
N LEU A 109 -1.64 -3.86 8.21
CA LEU A 109 -1.67 -5.06 9.05
C LEU A 109 -2.44 -4.87 10.37
N GLY A 110 -2.78 -3.63 10.72
CA GLY A 110 -3.60 -3.30 11.87
C GLY A 110 -2.86 -2.56 12.99
N SER A 111 -3.45 -2.55 14.18
CA SER A 111 -2.93 -1.89 15.37
C SER A 111 -2.82 -2.86 16.52
N HIS A 112 -1.69 -2.82 17.24
CA HIS A 112 -1.45 -3.60 18.47
C HIS A 112 -2.17 -3.04 19.70
N GLN A 113 -2.87 -1.92 19.57
CA GLN A 113 -3.76 -1.35 20.60
C GLN A 113 -3.09 -1.20 21.98
N GLY A 114 -1.86 -0.67 22.01
CA GLY A 114 -1.09 -0.43 23.23
C GLY A 114 -0.23 -1.61 23.72
N ARG A 115 -0.40 -2.83 23.17
CA ARG A 115 0.39 -4.02 23.60
C ARG A 115 1.87 -3.97 23.20
N GLY A 116 2.22 -3.13 22.23
CA GLY A 116 3.56 -3.00 21.70
C GLY A 116 3.88 -4.00 20.58
N TRP A 117 4.80 -3.58 19.70
CA TRP A 117 5.26 -4.38 18.55
C TRP A 117 5.81 -5.76 18.96
N LEU A 118 6.67 -5.79 19.98
CA LEU A 118 7.32 -7.03 20.43
C LEU A 118 6.33 -8.10 20.88
N ALA A 119 5.20 -7.69 21.44
CA ALA A 119 4.17 -8.62 21.91
C ALA A 119 3.36 -9.27 20.78
N VAL A 120 3.30 -8.65 19.60
CA VAL A 120 2.41 -9.08 18.50
C VAL A 120 3.15 -9.65 17.29
N ARG A 121 4.42 -9.32 17.11
CA ARG A 121 5.17 -9.57 15.87
C ARG A 121 5.28 -11.05 15.49
N ASP A 122 5.56 -11.92 16.48
CA ASP A 122 5.76 -13.37 16.21
C ASP A 122 4.44 -14.06 15.83
N GLY A 123 3.32 -13.64 16.46
CA GLY A 123 1.98 -14.04 16.06
C GLY A 123 1.64 -13.59 14.66
N LEU A 124 2.01 -12.36 14.31
CA LEU A 124 1.78 -11.80 12.97
C LEU A 124 2.54 -12.58 11.89
N VAL A 125 3.80 -12.98 12.14
CA VAL A 125 4.57 -13.84 11.22
C VAL A 125 3.82 -15.15 10.94
N LYS A 126 3.33 -15.84 12.00
CA LYS A 126 2.56 -17.08 11.85
C LYS A 126 1.31 -16.88 10.99
N LEU A 127 0.56 -15.81 11.23
CA LEU A 127 -0.65 -15.49 10.48
C LEU A 127 -0.35 -15.19 9.00
N ILE A 128 0.71 -14.44 8.69
CA ILE A 128 1.12 -14.16 7.30
C ILE A 128 1.54 -15.44 6.59
N VAL A 129 2.32 -16.31 7.24
CA VAL A 129 2.74 -17.60 6.67
C VAL A 129 1.53 -18.46 6.35
N GLU A 130 0.60 -18.64 7.30
CA GLU A 130 -0.60 -19.47 7.09
C GLU A 130 -1.51 -18.88 6.01
N LEU A 131 -1.69 -17.56 5.98
CA LEU A 131 -2.44 -16.86 4.93
C LEU A 131 -1.85 -17.15 3.54
N LEU A 132 -0.53 -17.01 3.40
CA LEU A 132 0.13 -17.26 2.11
C LEU A 132 0.12 -18.74 1.71
N LYS A 133 0.14 -19.68 2.66
CA LYS A 133 -0.01 -21.13 2.38
C LYS A 133 -1.41 -21.49 1.88
N SER A 134 -2.42 -20.83 2.42
CA SER A 134 -3.84 -21.13 2.12
C SER A 134 -4.36 -20.42 0.86
N THR A 135 -3.56 -19.55 0.24
CA THR A 135 -3.98 -18.71 -0.89
C THR A 135 -3.22 -19.05 -2.18
N PRO A 136 -3.78 -18.71 -3.38
CA PRO A 136 -3.19 -19.08 -4.66
C PRO A 136 -1.75 -18.61 -4.82
N VAL A 137 -0.89 -19.45 -5.43
CA VAL A 137 0.54 -19.15 -5.65
C VAL A 137 0.77 -17.87 -6.47
N LYS A 138 -0.18 -17.51 -7.33
CA LYS A 138 -0.11 -16.30 -8.17
C LYS A 138 -0.41 -15.00 -7.40
N SER A 139 -1.06 -15.08 -6.23
CA SER A 139 -1.39 -13.89 -5.44
C SER A 139 -0.20 -13.40 -4.62
N ARG A 140 -0.20 -12.11 -4.29
CA ARG A 140 0.86 -11.44 -3.53
C ARG A 140 0.26 -10.56 -2.45
N LEU A 141 0.79 -10.67 -1.24
CA LEU A 141 0.47 -9.76 -0.15
C LEU A 141 1.49 -8.60 -0.12
N LEU A 142 1.00 -7.36 -0.06
CA LEU A 142 1.81 -6.16 0.02
C LEU A 142 1.51 -5.43 1.33
N MET A 143 2.44 -5.48 2.27
CA MET A 143 2.34 -4.78 3.54
C MET A 143 2.55 -3.29 3.32
N GLU A 144 1.65 -2.45 3.77
CA GLU A 144 1.78 -1.01 3.64
C GLU A 144 2.36 -0.39 4.91
N ASN A 145 3.26 0.60 4.76
CA ASN A 145 3.68 1.40 5.90
C ASN A 145 2.52 2.26 6.41
N SER A 146 2.47 2.46 7.72
CA SER A 146 1.40 3.19 8.40
C SER A 146 1.87 4.54 8.92
N ALA A 147 0.93 5.46 9.17
CA ALA A 147 1.21 6.81 9.69
C ALA A 147 1.58 6.86 11.19
N GLY A 148 1.68 5.72 11.87
CA GLY A 148 2.12 5.62 13.27
C GLY A 148 1.05 5.89 14.33
N GLN A 149 -0.17 6.25 13.94
CA GLN A 149 -1.26 6.54 14.89
C GLN A 149 -1.74 5.28 15.62
N GLN A 150 -2.04 5.41 16.91
CA GLN A 150 -2.72 4.40 17.73
C GLN A 150 -2.05 3.00 17.72
N GLY A 151 -0.72 2.93 17.64
CA GLY A 151 0.01 1.67 17.65
C GLY A 151 -0.19 0.82 16.38
N LYS A 152 -0.45 1.44 15.24
CA LYS A 152 -0.43 0.76 13.95
C LYS A 152 0.96 0.20 13.68
N VAL A 153 1.02 -1.07 13.31
CA VAL A 153 2.28 -1.74 12.93
C VAL A 153 2.74 -1.31 11.54
N CYS A 154 4.00 -1.53 11.24
CA CYS A 154 4.66 -1.08 10.00
C CYS A 154 4.77 0.44 9.85
N SER A 155 4.65 1.21 10.93
CA SER A 155 4.99 2.63 10.92
C SER A 155 6.52 2.83 10.92
N ASP A 156 7.25 1.98 11.63
CA ASP A 156 8.71 1.88 11.50
C ASP A 156 9.06 0.90 10.36
N LEU A 157 9.84 1.36 9.37
CA LEU A 157 10.26 0.53 8.24
C LEU A 157 11.15 -0.65 8.67
N THR A 158 11.74 -0.62 9.85
CA THR A 158 12.45 -1.77 10.43
C THR A 158 11.51 -2.94 10.74
N GLU A 159 10.25 -2.67 11.09
CA GLU A 159 9.22 -3.69 11.29
C GLU A 159 8.89 -4.42 9.98
N ILE A 160 8.79 -3.67 8.85
CA ILE A 160 8.60 -4.26 7.52
C ILE A 160 9.79 -5.15 7.17
N ARG A 161 11.03 -4.67 7.40
CA ARG A 161 12.24 -5.47 7.15
C ARG A 161 12.22 -6.75 7.99
N TRP A 162 11.92 -6.63 9.27
CA TRP A 162 11.85 -7.75 10.19
C TRP A 162 10.81 -8.79 9.75
N LEU A 163 9.60 -8.36 9.37
CA LEU A 163 8.55 -9.25 8.87
C LEU A 163 8.97 -10.00 7.61
N LEU A 164 9.57 -9.29 6.65
CA LEU A 164 10.08 -9.90 5.41
C LEU A 164 11.12 -10.97 5.70
N ASP A 165 12.04 -10.72 6.63
CA ASP A 165 13.08 -11.67 7.01
C ASP A 165 12.52 -12.88 7.74
N MET A 166 11.68 -12.67 8.75
CA MET A 166 11.12 -13.74 9.57
C MET A 166 10.17 -14.65 8.77
N VAL A 167 9.28 -14.06 7.96
CA VAL A 167 8.40 -14.86 7.08
C VAL A 167 9.22 -15.65 6.06
N SER A 168 10.25 -15.03 5.47
CA SER A 168 11.15 -15.73 4.52
C SER A 168 11.92 -16.86 5.20
N GLY A 169 12.43 -16.65 6.40
CA GLY A 169 13.12 -17.66 7.18
C GLY A 169 12.25 -18.88 7.48
N VAL A 170 11.03 -18.67 7.96
CA VAL A 170 10.05 -19.75 8.19
C VAL A 170 9.71 -20.46 6.89
N TRP A 171 9.49 -19.71 5.79
CA TRP A 171 9.13 -20.26 4.48
C TRP A 171 10.20 -21.21 3.94
N GLN A 172 11.47 -20.81 4.04
CA GLN A 172 12.62 -21.60 3.61
C GLN A 172 12.85 -22.81 4.52
N ALA A 173 12.84 -22.63 5.84
CA ALA A 173 13.06 -23.70 6.82
C ALA A 173 12.05 -24.85 6.68
N GLN A 174 10.82 -24.54 6.25
CA GLN A 174 9.74 -25.50 6.04
C GLN A 174 9.61 -25.98 4.58
N ASN A 175 10.53 -25.60 3.70
CA ASN A 175 10.52 -25.97 2.27
C ASN A 175 9.20 -25.65 1.55
N PHE A 176 8.50 -24.56 1.93
CA PHE A 176 7.22 -24.19 1.33
C PHE A 176 7.32 -23.76 -0.13
N GLU A 177 8.50 -23.37 -0.61
CA GLU A 177 8.70 -22.90 -1.99
C GLU A 177 8.24 -23.89 -3.05
N LYS A 178 8.46 -25.19 -2.84
CA LYS A 178 8.08 -26.23 -3.79
C LYS A 178 6.57 -26.28 -4.06
N LYS A 179 5.78 -26.07 -3.02
CA LYS A 179 4.30 -26.20 -3.08
C LYS A 179 3.59 -24.83 -3.20
N HIS A 180 4.13 -23.81 -2.56
CA HIS A 180 3.46 -22.52 -2.39
C HIS A 180 4.19 -21.35 -3.09
N GLY A 181 5.21 -21.63 -3.92
CA GLY A 181 5.96 -20.64 -4.67
C GLY A 181 7.02 -19.88 -3.87
N GLN A 182 7.87 -19.17 -4.59
CA GLN A 182 8.97 -18.40 -3.96
C GLN A 182 8.42 -17.23 -3.15
N ILE A 183 8.83 -17.12 -1.89
CA ILE A 183 8.31 -16.09 -0.97
C ILE A 183 8.49 -14.66 -1.50
N LYS A 184 9.59 -14.36 -2.19
CA LYS A 184 9.84 -13.05 -2.82
C LYS A 184 8.81 -12.65 -3.89
N GLN A 185 8.05 -13.63 -4.43
CA GLN A 185 6.96 -13.40 -5.36
C GLN A 185 5.61 -13.28 -4.65
N ARG A 186 5.51 -13.78 -3.41
CA ARG A 186 4.30 -13.87 -2.63
C ARG A 186 4.16 -12.75 -1.58
N LEU A 187 5.29 -12.20 -1.14
CA LEU A 187 5.33 -11.15 -0.11
C LEU A 187 6.15 -9.96 -0.61
N GLY A 188 5.62 -8.79 -0.40
CA GLY A 188 6.27 -7.51 -0.69
C GLY A 188 5.70 -6.42 0.19
N TRP A 189 5.95 -5.17 -0.19
CA TRP A 189 5.41 -4.03 0.52
C TRP A 189 5.05 -2.88 -0.41
N CYS A 190 4.22 -1.98 0.09
CA CYS A 190 3.80 -0.73 -0.51
C CYS A 190 4.30 0.43 0.35
N PHE A 191 4.83 1.48 -0.27
CA PHE A 191 5.26 2.69 0.42
C PHE A 191 4.26 3.82 0.17
N ASP A 192 3.63 4.31 1.23
CA ASP A 192 2.80 5.51 1.18
C ASP A 192 3.61 6.74 1.64
N THR A 193 3.64 7.77 0.79
CA THR A 193 4.41 9.00 1.04
C THR A 193 3.82 9.86 2.15
N CYS A 194 2.50 9.92 2.29
CA CYS A 194 1.82 10.61 3.38
C CYS A 194 2.07 9.93 4.72
N HIS A 195 1.95 8.60 4.77
CA HIS A 195 2.19 7.82 5.99
C HIS A 195 3.64 7.95 6.46
N ALA A 196 4.59 7.88 5.53
CA ALA A 196 6.00 8.07 5.85
C ALA A 196 6.27 9.47 6.40
N PHE A 197 5.73 10.51 5.76
CA PHE A 197 5.84 11.89 6.22
C PHE A 197 5.20 12.07 7.61
N ALA A 198 4.02 11.51 7.83
CA ALA A 198 3.33 11.56 9.11
C ALA A 198 4.07 10.83 10.24
N THR A 199 4.86 9.79 9.92
CA THR A 199 5.68 9.06 10.89
C THR A 199 7.01 9.75 11.20
N GLY A 200 7.47 10.68 10.34
CA GLY A 200 8.74 11.39 10.55
C GLY A 200 9.86 10.99 9.57
N TYR A 201 9.52 10.33 8.48
CA TYR A 201 10.44 10.11 7.36
C TYR A 201 10.34 11.27 6.36
N TYR A 202 11.42 11.99 6.15
CA TYR A 202 11.42 13.04 5.13
C TYR A 202 11.77 12.46 3.75
N LEU A 203 11.20 13.07 2.71
CA LEU A 203 11.31 12.58 1.33
C LEU A 203 12.43 13.28 0.55
N GLY A 204 12.85 14.47 0.98
CA GLY A 204 13.87 15.28 0.35
C GLY A 204 15.29 15.01 0.88
N HIS A 205 16.15 16.00 0.69
CA HIS A 205 17.54 15.96 1.15
C HIS A 205 17.71 16.24 2.64
N LYS A 206 16.76 16.99 3.22
CA LYS A 206 16.78 17.47 4.61
C LYS A 206 15.39 17.31 5.23
N PRO A 207 15.30 17.18 6.55
CA PRO A 207 14.01 17.26 7.22
C PRO A 207 13.36 18.63 6.94
N PRO A 208 12.01 18.69 6.85
CA PRO A 208 11.31 19.94 6.66
C PRO A 208 11.64 20.90 7.81
N ARG A 209 11.71 22.21 7.51
CA ARG A 209 11.80 23.22 8.57
C ARG A 209 10.48 23.28 9.31
N LEU A 210 10.56 23.11 10.62
CA LEU A 210 9.41 23.08 11.50
C LEU A 210 9.22 24.46 12.13
N GLU A 211 8.77 25.45 11.33
CA GLU A 211 8.48 26.80 11.86
C GLU A 211 7.40 26.70 12.96
N GLY A 212 7.71 27.21 14.14
CA GLY A 212 6.81 27.24 15.29
C GLY A 212 6.66 25.93 16.06
N GLN A 213 7.42 24.90 15.75
CA GLN A 213 7.43 23.64 16.51
C GLN A 213 8.57 23.66 17.56
N SER A 214 8.23 23.30 18.79
CA SER A 214 9.18 23.21 19.91
C SER A 214 10.19 22.08 19.73
N ALA A 215 11.30 22.10 20.47
CA ALA A 215 12.34 21.05 20.51
C ALA A 215 11.82 19.60 20.66
N MET A 216 10.61 19.41 21.16
CA MET A 216 9.94 18.10 21.24
C MET A 216 9.71 17.41 19.88
N PHE A 217 9.88 18.11 18.75
CA PHE A 217 9.70 17.50 17.40
C PHE A 217 11.00 16.98 16.81
N GLU A 218 12.17 17.45 17.24
CA GLU A 218 13.44 16.92 16.76
C GLU A 218 13.58 15.43 17.08
N ASP A 219 13.05 14.99 18.23
CA ASP A 219 13.02 13.59 18.65
C ASP A 219 12.09 12.70 17.77
N ARG A 220 11.23 13.29 16.94
CA ARG A 220 10.32 12.56 16.05
C ARG A 220 10.84 12.43 14.62
N VAL A 221 11.98 13.03 14.29
CA VAL A 221 12.59 12.86 12.96
C VAL A 221 13.22 11.48 12.89
N VAL A 222 12.64 10.56 12.12
CA VAL A 222 13.19 9.23 11.91
C VAL A 222 14.38 9.28 10.95
N GLY A 223 14.27 10.01 9.85
CA GLY A 223 15.34 10.21 8.88
C GLY A 223 14.87 10.26 7.43
N SER A 224 15.82 10.20 6.49
CA SER A 224 15.50 10.15 5.07
C SER A 224 14.89 8.80 4.67
N ALA A 225 13.70 8.83 4.09
CA ALA A 225 13.04 7.64 3.56
C ALA A 225 13.95 6.87 2.59
N LEU A 226 14.59 7.57 1.64
CA LEU A 226 15.49 6.96 0.65
C LEU A 226 16.69 6.28 1.29
N GLN A 227 17.32 6.92 2.28
CA GLN A 227 18.48 6.36 2.97
C GLN A 227 18.08 5.13 3.80
N ILE A 228 16.97 5.19 4.52
CA ILE A 228 16.50 4.11 5.37
C ILE A 228 16.05 2.91 4.53
N ILE A 229 15.27 3.11 3.47
CA ILE A 229 14.88 2.04 2.53
C ILE A 229 16.14 1.36 1.94
N THR A 230 17.17 2.15 1.61
CA THR A 230 18.45 1.63 1.09
C THR A 230 19.20 0.84 2.16
N LYS A 231 19.38 1.40 3.35
CA LYS A 231 20.06 0.76 4.49
C LYS A 231 19.39 -0.57 4.87
N LEU A 232 18.06 -0.60 4.88
CA LEU A 232 17.27 -1.78 5.18
C LEU A 232 17.13 -2.75 4.00
N LYS A 233 17.72 -2.46 2.83
CA LYS A 233 17.64 -3.30 1.61
C LYS A 233 16.20 -3.61 1.18
N LEU A 234 15.29 -2.65 1.31
CA LEU A 234 13.86 -2.83 1.05
C LEU A 234 13.44 -2.62 -0.42
N TRP A 235 14.34 -2.10 -1.28
CA TRP A 235 14.01 -1.79 -2.69
C TRP A 235 13.53 -3.00 -3.50
N SER A 236 14.10 -4.18 -3.31
CA SER A 236 13.75 -5.38 -4.08
C SER A 236 12.35 -5.91 -3.76
N SER A 237 11.88 -5.68 -2.54
CA SER A 237 10.56 -6.09 -2.06
C SER A 237 9.48 -5.00 -2.20
N LEU A 238 9.85 -3.75 -2.53
CA LEU A 238 8.92 -2.66 -2.81
C LEU A 238 8.25 -2.88 -4.16
N LYS A 239 6.91 -2.96 -4.18
CA LYS A 239 6.14 -3.32 -5.39
C LYS A 239 5.22 -2.22 -5.87
N MET A 240 4.89 -1.27 -5.02
CA MET A 240 4.04 -0.12 -5.33
C MET A 240 4.36 1.05 -4.40
N ILE A 241 4.05 2.25 -4.85
CA ILE A 241 4.10 3.48 -4.06
C ILE A 241 2.74 4.15 -4.14
N HIS A 242 2.12 4.38 -3.00
CA HIS A 242 1.03 5.34 -2.87
C HIS A 242 1.62 6.75 -2.82
N VAL A 243 1.21 7.57 -3.80
CA VAL A 243 1.70 8.94 -3.92
C VAL A 243 0.63 9.89 -3.41
N ASN A 244 0.76 10.27 -2.17
CA ASN A 244 -0.18 11.11 -1.47
C ASN A 244 0.56 12.29 -0.83
N ASP A 245 -0.03 13.49 -0.88
CA ASP A 245 0.40 14.62 -0.05
C ASP A 245 -0.27 14.53 1.33
N SER A 246 0.23 15.26 2.32
CA SER A 246 -0.29 15.23 3.69
C SER A 246 -1.01 16.51 4.05
N ARG A 247 -2.22 16.41 4.59
CA ARG A 247 -2.92 17.57 5.19
C ARG A 247 -2.28 18.05 6.47
N ASP A 248 -1.70 17.11 7.23
CA ASP A 248 -1.13 17.38 8.54
C ASP A 248 0.38 17.60 8.45
N LEU A 249 0.94 18.19 9.48
CA LEU A 249 2.36 18.51 9.57
C LEU A 249 3.23 17.24 9.62
N PHE A 250 4.50 17.42 9.32
CA PHE A 250 5.52 16.38 9.45
C PHE A 250 5.52 15.78 10.87
N ALA A 251 5.71 14.46 10.94
CA ALA A 251 5.73 13.70 12.20
C ALA A 251 4.45 13.85 13.05
N SER A 252 3.31 14.12 12.41
CA SER A 252 2.01 14.31 13.10
C SER A 252 1.38 13.02 13.60
N GLY A 253 1.79 11.88 13.07
CA GLY A 253 1.14 10.60 13.33
C GLY A 253 -0.29 10.51 12.79
N ARG A 254 -0.64 11.30 11.76
CA ARG A 254 -2.01 11.38 11.24
C ARG A 254 -2.07 10.98 9.77
N ASP A 255 -2.90 10.00 9.49
CA ASP A 255 -3.21 9.52 8.16
C ASP A 255 -4.33 10.39 7.56
N ARG A 256 -3.94 11.46 6.85
CA ARG A 256 -4.87 12.35 6.16
C ARG A 256 -4.26 12.85 4.86
N HIS A 257 -4.72 12.29 3.77
CA HIS A 257 -4.27 12.63 2.44
C HIS A 257 -4.73 14.04 2.00
N ALA A 258 -3.89 14.72 1.25
CA ALA A 258 -4.18 15.92 0.48
C ALA A 258 -3.90 15.67 -1.00
N ASN A 259 -4.47 16.51 -1.87
CA ASN A 259 -4.09 16.51 -3.29
C ASN A 259 -2.62 16.90 -3.43
N LEU A 260 -1.95 16.37 -4.44
CA LEU A 260 -0.54 16.67 -4.69
C LEU A 260 -0.28 18.16 -4.82
N GLY A 261 0.64 18.69 -4.01
CA GLY A 261 1.02 20.10 -3.97
C GLY A 261 0.01 21.02 -3.28
N GLU A 262 -0.99 20.47 -2.60
CA GLU A 262 -1.98 21.19 -1.80
C GLU A 262 -1.84 20.88 -0.30
N GLY A 263 -0.92 19.99 0.06
CA GLY A 263 -0.65 19.55 1.43
C GLY A 263 0.60 20.20 2.04
N LYS A 264 1.19 19.48 2.99
CA LYS A 264 2.33 19.93 3.80
C LYS A 264 3.66 19.31 3.37
N ILE A 265 3.65 18.34 2.45
CA ILE A 265 4.88 17.80 1.88
C ILE A 265 5.40 18.81 0.84
N ASP A 266 6.65 19.27 1.01
CA ASP A 266 7.24 20.16 0.02
C ASP A 266 7.25 19.48 -1.35
N LYS A 267 6.77 20.20 -2.37
CA LYS A 267 6.68 19.70 -3.76
C LYS A 267 8.03 19.21 -4.27
N ARG A 268 9.13 19.92 -3.97
CA ARG A 268 10.48 19.58 -4.43
C ARG A 268 10.96 18.29 -3.78
N ASP A 269 10.63 18.08 -2.50
CA ASP A 269 10.99 16.87 -1.77
C ASP A 269 10.24 15.66 -2.32
N LEU A 270 8.94 15.81 -2.59
CA LEU A 270 8.16 14.72 -3.19
C LEU A 270 8.64 14.41 -4.62
N GLN A 271 8.92 15.45 -5.43
CA GLN A 271 9.51 15.27 -6.76
C GLN A 271 10.89 14.61 -6.69
N TYR A 272 11.74 14.98 -5.74
CA TYR A 272 13.05 14.36 -5.53
C TYR A 272 12.91 12.86 -5.24
N PHE A 273 12.04 12.49 -4.31
CA PHE A 273 11.74 11.09 -4.00
C PHE A 273 11.24 10.32 -5.23
N LEU A 274 10.23 10.85 -5.92
CA LEU A 274 9.61 10.21 -7.06
C LEU A 274 10.57 10.02 -8.25
N ASN A 275 11.56 10.88 -8.40
CA ASN A 275 12.55 10.79 -9.47
C ASN A 275 13.82 10.02 -9.08
N TYR A 276 13.87 9.47 -7.88
CA TYR A 276 14.99 8.64 -7.46
C TYR A 276 15.09 7.37 -8.33
N ARG A 277 16.32 6.95 -8.66
CA ARG A 277 16.58 5.89 -9.66
C ARG A 277 15.78 4.61 -9.42
N GLN A 278 15.72 4.14 -8.17
CA GLN A 278 15.00 2.93 -7.81
C GLN A 278 13.48 3.10 -7.91
N VAL A 279 12.96 4.27 -7.60
CA VAL A 279 11.54 4.61 -7.64
C VAL A 279 10.99 4.66 -9.07
N LYS A 280 11.82 5.04 -10.06
CA LYS A 280 11.39 5.17 -11.48
C LYS A 280 10.77 3.91 -12.07
N ARG A 281 11.06 2.73 -11.53
CA ARG A 281 10.57 1.44 -12.05
C ARG A 281 9.37 0.89 -11.27
N ILE A 282 8.95 1.58 -10.21
CA ILE A 282 7.87 1.14 -9.33
C ILE A 282 6.57 1.83 -9.75
N PRO A 283 5.45 1.10 -9.84
CA PRO A 283 4.14 1.69 -10.07
C PRO A 283 3.77 2.73 -9.01
N LEU A 284 3.19 3.84 -9.45
CA LEU A 284 2.71 4.95 -8.63
C LEU A 284 1.19 4.97 -8.64
N VAL A 285 0.55 5.02 -7.50
CA VAL A 285 -0.90 5.04 -7.36
C VAL A 285 -1.32 6.18 -6.44
N LEU A 286 -2.29 6.96 -6.89
CA LEU A 286 -2.88 8.07 -6.14
C LEU A 286 -4.06 7.59 -5.30
N GLU A 287 -4.13 8.05 -4.04
CA GLU A 287 -5.29 7.89 -3.16
C GLU A 287 -5.77 9.25 -2.60
N VAL A 288 -5.39 10.31 -3.26
CA VAL A 288 -5.73 11.68 -2.89
C VAL A 288 -7.25 11.90 -2.91
N PRO A 289 -7.78 12.86 -2.12
CA PRO A 289 -9.22 13.07 -2.01
C PRO A 289 -9.87 13.57 -3.32
N GLY A 290 -9.11 14.20 -4.21
CA GLY A 290 -9.63 14.80 -5.43
C GLY A 290 -10.55 15.98 -5.18
N GLU A 291 -11.14 16.50 -6.24
CA GLU A 291 -12.11 17.59 -6.17
C GLU A 291 -13.43 17.10 -5.56
N GLY A 292 -13.96 17.86 -4.62
CA GLY A 292 -15.18 17.51 -3.90
C GLY A 292 -15.11 16.19 -3.12
N LYS A 293 -13.91 15.68 -2.82
CA LYS A 293 -13.66 14.39 -2.14
C LYS A 293 -14.22 13.18 -2.91
N LYS A 294 -14.21 13.25 -4.23
CA LYS A 294 -14.71 12.18 -5.12
C LYS A 294 -13.61 11.18 -5.53
N GLY A 295 -12.43 11.27 -4.93
CA GLY A 295 -11.26 10.47 -5.25
C GLY A 295 -10.36 11.14 -6.31
N PRO A 296 -9.23 10.50 -6.67
CA PRO A 296 -8.29 11.03 -7.64
C PRO A 296 -8.94 11.37 -8.98
N ASN A 297 -8.59 12.51 -9.54
CA ASN A 297 -9.11 13.01 -10.80
C ASN A 297 -7.99 13.23 -11.83
N LYS A 298 -8.37 13.63 -13.06
CA LYS A 298 -7.43 13.86 -14.16
C LYS A 298 -6.36 14.90 -13.79
N ALA A 299 -6.72 15.97 -13.08
CA ALA A 299 -5.77 17.01 -12.68
C ALA A 299 -4.67 16.46 -11.77
N ASN A 300 -5.01 15.56 -10.82
CA ASN A 300 -4.03 14.90 -9.95
C ASN A 300 -3.12 13.95 -10.73
N VAL A 301 -3.66 13.20 -11.67
CA VAL A 301 -2.89 12.27 -12.53
C VAL A 301 -1.94 13.05 -13.44
N ASP A 302 -2.42 14.11 -14.10
CA ASP A 302 -1.59 14.96 -14.97
C ASP A 302 -0.47 15.65 -14.18
N ARG A 303 -0.78 16.12 -12.97
CA ARG A 303 0.22 16.71 -12.06
C ARG A 303 1.31 15.70 -11.70
N LEU A 304 0.92 14.46 -11.37
CA LEU A 304 1.90 13.41 -11.08
C LEU A 304 2.77 13.10 -12.30
N LYS A 305 2.17 12.97 -13.49
CA LYS A 305 2.92 12.76 -14.76
C LYS A 305 3.93 13.88 -14.98
N LEU A 306 3.51 15.12 -14.85
CA LEU A 306 4.39 16.29 -15.00
C LEU A 306 5.55 16.23 -13.99
N TRP A 307 5.30 15.80 -12.75
CA TRP A 307 6.35 15.74 -11.71
C TRP A 307 7.39 14.65 -11.94
N VAL A 308 7.04 13.60 -12.66
CA VAL A 308 7.95 12.47 -12.94
C VAL A 308 8.49 12.43 -14.36
N GLY A 309 8.10 13.40 -15.21
CA GLY A 309 8.58 13.53 -16.59
C GLY A 309 8.03 12.43 -17.51
N ASP A 310 6.75 12.05 -17.35
CA ASP A 310 6.06 11.01 -18.15
C ASP A 310 5.00 11.62 -19.08
#